data_57ffd4296adf6303b88d7ed98bded72a
#
_entry.id   57ffd4296adf6303b88d7ed98bded72a
#
_cell.length_a   1.000
_cell.length_b   1.000
_cell.length_c   1.000
_cell.angle_alpha   90.00
_cell.angle_beta   90.00
_cell.angle_gamma   90.00
#
_symmetry.space_group_name_H-M   'P 1'
#
loop_
_entity.id
_entity.type
_entity.pdbx_description
1 polymer ?
#
loop_
_entity_poly.entity_id
_entity_poly.type
_entity_poly.pdbx_seq_one_letter_code
_entity_poly.pdbx_strand_id
1 'polypeptide(L)'
;MSAAHRFEGGCHCGNLAYVFEGSAGLDVLGLRADQCSFCRAHKNRTTSDPKGTMRIYVREPSALSRYRFGLGITDFLICARCGVFIGALMEEGDKAWFTVNANTFRPPPADDFPVAPVDYDAEDIPARIARRKRNWTPVAEFKLGA
;
A
#
# COMPACT_ATOMS: atom_id res chain seq x y z
N MET A 1 10.73 19.85 6.51
CA MET A 1 10.34 19.99 6.03
C MET A 1 9.50 19.56 5.03
N SER A 2 9.31 19.78 4.25
CA SER A 2 8.25 19.74 3.47
C SER A 2 7.96 18.46 2.87
N ALA A 3 6.79 18.25 2.51
CA ALA A 3 6.30 17.13 1.79
C ALA A 3 6.65 17.28 0.32
N ALA A 4 7.92 17.33 0.02
CA ALA A 4 8.39 17.51 -1.35
C ALA A 4 7.98 16.34 -2.24
N HIS A 5 7.65 15.18 -1.67
CA HIS A 5 7.30 13.98 -2.42
C HIS A 5 5.91 13.50 -2.00
N ARG A 6 4.91 14.22 -2.49
CA ARG A 6 3.50 13.90 -2.20
C ARG A 6 2.87 13.16 -3.36
N PHE A 7 2.29 12.00 -3.07
CA PHE A 7 1.59 11.18 -4.04
C PHE A 7 0.14 11.03 -3.61
N GLU A 8 -0.77 11.32 -4.51
CA GLU A 8 -2.20 11.12 -4.26
C GLU A 8 -2.71 10.06 -5.21
N GLY A 9 -3.68 9.30 -4.76
CA GLY A 9 -4.28 8.28 -5.58
C GLY A 9 -5.47 7.65 -4.90
N GLY A 10 -5.88 6.51 -5.42
CA GLY A 10 -7.02 5.79 -4.91
C GLY A 10 -7.59 4.82 -5.93
N CYS A 11 -8.78 4.29 -5.64
CA CYS A 11 -9.44 3.37 -6.55
C CYS A 11 -10.08 4.14 -7.72
N HIS A 12 -10.51 3.40 -8.72
CA HIS A 12 -11.04 3.98 -9.95
C HIS A 12 -12.29 4.83 -9.71
N CYS A 13 -13.21 4.37 -8.87
CA CYS A 13 -14.47 5.09 -8.62
C CYS A 13 -14.36 6.21 -7.57
N GLY A 14 -13.21 6.29 -6.87
CA GLY A 14 -12.99 7.32 -5.86
C GLY A 14 -13.45 6.98 -4.45
N ASN A 15 -14.03 5.81 -4.24
CA ASN A 15 -14.47 5.41 -2.89
C ASN A 15 -13.32 5.27 -1.92
N LEU A 16 -12.17 4.79 -2.40
CA LEU A 16 -10.93 4.69 -1.64
C LEU A 16 -9.97 5.74 -2.16
N ALA A 17 -9.41 6.54 -1.26
CA ALA A 17 -8.44 7.56 -1.63
C ALA A 17 -7.33 7.59 -0.58
N TYR A 18 -6.16 8.08 -0.96
CA TYR A 18 -5.05 8.20 -0.03
C TYR A 18 -4.14 9.35 -0.40
N VAL A 19 -3.36 9.77 0.59
CA VAL A 19 -2.24 10.69 0.40
C VAL A 19 -1.00 10.03 1.00
N PHE A 20 0.00 9.82 0.18
CA PHE A 20 1.29 9.28 0.60
C PHE A 20 2.33 10.39 0.52
N GLU A 21 2.93 10.72 1.65
CA GLU A 21 4.01 11.70 1.71
C GLU A 21 5.31 10.98 2.01
N GLY A 22 6.21 10.96 1.03
CA GLY A 22 7.49 10.29 1.15
C GLY A 22 8.62 11.22 1.53
N SER A 23 9.67 10.67 2.11
CA SER A 23 10.90 11.39 2.41
C SER A 23 11.80 11.50 1.18
N ALA A 24 11.48 10.80 0.11
CA ALA A 24 12.24 10.78 -1.13
C ALA A 24 11.31 10.46 -2.31
N GLY A 25 11.78 10.68 -3.53
CA GLY A 25 11.03 10.32 -4.73
C GLY A 25 11.12 8.83 -5.05
N LEU A 26 10.36 8.39 -6.05
CA LEU A 26 10.34 6.97 -6.45
C LEU A 26 11.68 6.48 -6.98
N ASP A 27 12.52 7.36 -7.50
CA ASP A 27 13.87 7.00 -7.92
C ASP A 27 14.73 6.49 -6.76
N VAL A 28 14.43 6.92 -5.54
CA VAL A 28 15.10 6.47 -4.32
C VAL A 28 14.32 5.37 -3.62
N LEU A 29 13.00 5.55 -3.45
CA LEU A 29 12.17 4.56 -2.77
C LEU A 29 12.06 3.26 -3.57
N GLY A 30 11.99 3.35 -4.88
CA GLY A 30 11.87 2.21 -5.77
C GLY A 30 10.47 1.61 -5.80
N LEU A 31 10.25 0.74 -6.78
CA LEU A 31 9.03 -0.05 -6.90
C LEU A 31 9.38 -1.52 -6.75
N ARG A 32 8.52 -2.27 -6.09
CA ARG A 32 8.68 -3.71 -5.87
C ARG A 32 7.54 -4.48 -6.53
N ALA A 33 7.87 -5.61 -7.14
CA ALA A 33 6.90 -6.57 -7.63
C ALA A 33 6.95 -7.78 -6.69
N ASP A 34 6.03 -7.86 -5.75
CA ASP A 34 5.91 -9.00 -4.85
C ASP A 34 5.48 -10.21 -5.65
N GLN A 35 6.13 -11.35 -5.41
CA GLN A 35 5.91 -12.57 -6.17
C GLN A 35 4.85 -13.48 -5.57
N CYS A 36 4.11 -13.02 -4.55
CA CYS A 36 2.97 -13.80 -4.05
C CYS A 36 1.89 -13.91 -5.14
N SER A 37 1.03 -14.92 -5.03
CA SER A 37 0.04 -15.20 -6.07
C SER A 37 -0.93 -14.03 -6.28
N PHE A 38 -1.31 -13.34 -5.21
CA PHE A 38 -2.20 -12.18 -5.30
C PHE A 38 -1.53 -11.04 -6.08
N CYS A 39 -0.30 -10.69 -5.71
CA CYS A 39 0.41 -9.58 -6.34
C CYS A 39 0.73 -9.89 -7.81
N ARG A 40 1.07 -11.14 -8.11
CA ARG A 40 1.31 -11.55 -9.51
C ARG A 40 0.05 -11.45 -10.35
N ALA A 41 -1.11 -11.83 -9.79
CA ALA A 41 -2.38 -11.74 -10.50
C ALA A 41 -2.76 -10.28 -10.80
N HIS A 42 -2.44 -9.37 -9.89
CA HIS A 42 -2.76 -7.95 -10.06
C HIS A 42 -1.67 -7.18 -10.79
N LYS A 43 -0.48 -7.73 -10.92
CA LYS A 43 0.69 -7.06 -11.51
C LYS A 43 0.93 -5.69 -10.86
N ASN A 44 0.71 -5.61 -9.57
CA ASN A 44 0.89 -4.36 -8.85
C ASN A 44 2.37 -4.07 -8.62
N ARG A 45 2.68 -2.80 -8.57
CA ARG A 45 4.00 -2.29 -8.23
C ARG A 45 3.83 -1.54 -6.92
N THR A 46 4.49 -2.00 -5.86
CA THR A 46 4.32 -1.41 -4.54
C THR A 46 5.52 -0.56 -4.16
N THR A 47 5.26 0.43 -3.32
CA THR A 47 6.29 1.22 -2.70
C THR A 47 5.89 1.58 -1.28
N SER A 48 6.87 1.94 -0.48
CA SER A 48 6.65 2.37 0.89
C SER A 48 7.86 3.16 1.38
N ASP A 49 7.68 3.87 2.49
CA ASP A 49 8.73 4.68 3.09
C ASP A 49 8.53 4.70 4.60
N PRO A 50 9.40 4.06 5.39
CA PRO A 50 9.26 4.07 6.85
C PRO A 50 9.42 5.46 7.46
N LYS A 51 10.00 6.40 6.73
CA LYS A 51 10.14 7.80 7.14
C LYS A 51 9.01 8.68 6.60
N GLY A 52 8.11 8.10 5.84
CA GLY A 52 6.98 8.83 5.25
C GLY A 52 5.72 8.70 6.08
N THR A 53 4.62 9.13 5.49
CA THR A 53 3.31 9.15 6.14
C THR A 53 2.23 8.74 5.15
N MET A 54 1.27 7.95 5.62
CA MET A 54 0.13 7.53 4.81
C MET A 54 -1.16 7.98 5.49
N ARG A 55 -2.07 8.56 4.70
CA ARG A 55 -3.44 8.86 5.12
C ARG A 55 -4.39 8.21 4.13
N ILE A 56 -5.37 7.47 4.66
CA ILE A 56 -6.30 6.70 3.84
C ILE A 56 -7.73 7.12 4.19
N TYR A 57 -8.54 7.33 3.17
CA TYR A 57 -9.91 7.80 3.31
C TYR A 57 -10.86 6.86 2.56
N VAL A 58 -11.91 6.41 3.25
CA VAL A 58 -12.93 5.53 2.68
C VAL A 58 -14.28 6.22 2.81
N ARG A 59 -14.94 6.54 1.70
CA ARG A 59 -16.25 7.21 1.75
C ARG A 59 -17.33 6.30 2.27
N GLU A 60 -17.49 5.14 1.62
CA GLU A 60 -18.49 4.14 1.95
C GLU A 60 -17.79 2.92 2.51
N PRO A 61 -17.73 2.76 3.85
CA PRO A 61 -17.05 1.59 4.42
C PRO A 61 -17.64 0.25 3.97
N SER A 62 -18.94 0.22 3.66
CA SER A 62 -19.58 -0.99 3.17
C SER A 62 -19.06 -1.45 1.81
N ALA A 63 -18.41 -0.55 1.07
CA ALA A 63 -17.79 -0.85 -0.22
C ALA A 63 -16.28 -1.04 -0.13
N LEU A 64 -15.75 -1.23 1.07
CA LEU A 64 -14.35 -1.60 1.29
C LEU A 64 -14.25 -3.10 1.53
N SER A 65 -13.47 -3.80 0.73
CA SER A 65 -13.13 -5.19 0.95
C SER A 65 -11.75 -5.28 1.60
N ARG A 66 -11.65 -6.02 2.69
CA ARG A 66 -10.38 -6.32 3.38
C ARG A 66 -10.10 -7.80 3.19
N TYR A 67 -9.34 -8.13 2.17
CA TYR A 67 -9.06 -9.51 1.82
C TYR A 67 -7.81 -10.00 2.54
N ARG A 68 -7.90 -11.17 3.18
CA ARG A 68 -6.77 -11.82 3.85
C ARG A 68 -6.52 -13.19 3.25
N PHE A 69 -5.27 -13.55 3.13
CA PHE A 69 -4.85 -14.89 2.69
C PHE A 69 -3.48 -15.22 3.27
N GLY A 70 -3.02 -16.43 3.03
CA GLY A 70 -1.70 -16.88 3.52
C GLY A 70 -1.66 -16.86 5.05
N LEU A 71 -0.73 -16.11 5.63
CA LEU A 71 -0.56 -16.04 7.09
C LEU A 71 -1.65 -15.22 7.80
N GLY A 72 -2.48 -14.50 7.04
CA GLY A 72 -3.64 -13.80 7.60
C GLY A 72 -3.34 -12.60 8.48
N ILE A 73 -2.18 -11.98 8.32
CA ILE A 73 -1.76 -10.84 9.15
C ILE A 73 -1.91 -9.50 8.44
N THR A 74 -2.48 -9.47 7.25
CA THR A 74 -2.54 -8.29 6.40
C THR A 74 -3.88 -8.20 5.72
N ASP A 75 -4.44 -7.00 5.67
CA ASP A 75 -5.63 -6.71 4.91
C ASP A 75 -5.24 -6.09 3.56
N PHE A 76 -5.61 -6.76 2.48
CA PHE A 76 -5.46 -6.21 1.14
C PHE A 76 -6.70 -5.39 0.85
N LEU A 77 -6.53 -4.07 0.74
CA LEU A 77 -7.64 -3.14 0.60
C LEU A 77 -8.08 -3.03 -0.85
N ILE A 78 -9.29 -3.46 -1.12
CA ILE A 78 -9.87 -3.51 -2.46
C ILE A 78 -11.20 -2.78 -2.44
N CYS A 79 -11.44 -1.93 -3.43
CA CYS A 79 -12.76 -1.31 -3.57
C CYS A 79 -13.76 -2.36 -4.05
N ALA A 80 -14.84 -2.56 -3.29
CA ALA A 80 -15.86 -3.53 -3.66
C ALA A 80 -16.72 -3.05 -4.85
N ARG A 81 -16.66 -1.76 -5.20
CA ARG A 81 -17.42 -1.23 -6.34
C ARG A 81 -16.66 -1.34 -7.64
N CYS A 82 -15.41 -0.89 -7.67
CA CYS A 82 -14.64 -0.86 -8.92
C CYS A 82 -13.57 -1.95 -9.00
N GLY A 83 -13.32 -2.67 -7.92
CA GLY A 83 -12.40 -3.80 -7.91
C GLY A 83 -10.92 -3.43 -7.80
N VAL A 84 -10.57 -2.16 -7.64
CA VAL A 84 -9.17 -1.75 -7.64
C VAL A 84 -8.54 -2.01 -6.28
N PHE A 85 -7.39 -2.67 -6.30
CA PHE A 85 -6.54 -2.92 -5.12
C PHE A 85 -5.62 -1.71 -4.92
N ILE A 86 -5.70 -1.04 -3.76
CA ILE A 86 -4.90 0.15 -3.50
C ILE A 86 -3.65 -0.13 -2.66
N GLY A 87 -3.61 -1.19 -1.90
CA GLY A 87 -2.45 -1.49 -1.07
C GLY A 87 -2.79 -2.42 0.08
N ALA A 88 -1.75 -2.79 0.83
CA ALA A 88 -1.87 -3.74 1.93
C ALA A 88 -1.62 -3.06 3.27
N LEU A 89 -2.49 -3.34 4.23
CA LEU A 89 -2.52 -2.73 5.55
C LEU A 89 -2.20 -3.79 6.61
N MET A 90 -1.26 -3.49 7.49
CA MET A 90 -0.98 -4.31 8.67
C MET A 90 -1.25 -3.47 9.90
N GLU A 91 -2.11 -3.98 10.79
CA GLU A 91 -2.46 -3.30 12.02
C GLU A 91 -1.91 -4.06 13.23
N GLU A 92 -1.45 -3.31 14.24
CA GLU A 92 -1.02 -3.88 15.52
C GLU A 92 -1.36 -2.88 16.62
N GLY A 93 -2.37 -3.19 17.42
CA GLY A 93 -2.88 -2.26 18.42
C GLY A 93 -3.45 -1.01 17.77
N ASP A 94 -2.97 0.14 18.19
CA ASP A 94 -3.38 1.44 17.66
C ASP A 94 -2.48 1.92 16.51
N LYS A 95 -1.54 1.08 16.07
CA LYS A 95 -0.59 1.43 15.01
C LYS A 95 -0.91 0.65 13.74
N ALA A 96 -0.56 1.23 12.60
CA ALA A 96 -0.74 0.58 11.32
C ALA A 96 0.36 0.97 10.35
N TRP A 97 0.64 0.08 9.42
CA TRP A 97 1.63 0.27 8.36
C TRP A 97 1.02 -0.14 7.02
N PHE A 98 1.44 0.54 5.98
CA PHE A 98 0.85 0.34 4.66
C PHE A 98 1.92 0.30 3.56
N THR A 99 1.72 -0.57 2.58
CA THR A 99 2.47 -0.55 1.34
C THR A 99 1.47 -0.27 0.22
N VAL A 100 1.75 0.76 -0.58
CA VAL A 100 0.78 1.25 -1.56
C VAL A 100 1.03 0.66 -2.94
N ASN A 101 -0.05 0.36 -3.65
CA ASN A 101 0.02 0.00 -5.06
C ASN A 101 0.22 1.27 -5.89
N ALA A 102 1.46 1.52 -6.30
CA ALA A 102 1.81 2.74 -7.01
C ALA A 102 1.11 2.87 -8.37
N ASN A 103 0.56 1.78 -8.91
CA ASN A 103 -0.26 1.84 -10.11
C ASN A 103 -1.50 2.71 -9.92
N THR A 104 -1.91 2.93 -8.67
CA THR A 104 -3.07 3.76 -8.34
C THR A 104 -2.71 5.22 -8.07
N PHE A 105 -1.45 5.61 -8.20
CA PHE A 105 -1.04 7.01 -8.13
C PHE A 105 -1.68 7.80 -9.29
N ARG A 106 -1.94 9.07 -9.06
CA ARG A 106 -2.46 9.99 -10.08
C ARG A 106 -1.48 11.15 -10.26
N PRO A 107 -0.60 11.10 -11.28
CA PRO A 107 -0.48 10.06 -12.31
C PRO A 107 0.30 8.83 -11.83
N PRO A 108 0.11 7.68 -12.47
CA PRO A 108 0.90 6.49 -12.13
C PRO A 108 2.34 6.63 -12.62
N PRO A 109 3.27 5.85 -12.04
CA PRO A 109 4.63 5.78 -12.59
C PRO A 109 4.60 5.27 -14.03
N ALA A 110 5.62 5.64 -14.81
CA ALA A 110 5.73 5.16 -16.19
C ALA A 110 5.73 3.63 -16.24
N ASP A 111 5.20 3.07 -17.32
CA ASP A 111 5.10 1.61 -17.46
C ASP A 111 6.47 0.93 -17.43
N ASP A 112 7.50 1.61 -17.91
CA ASP A 112 8.87 1.09 -17.95
C ASP A 112 9.71 1.50 -16.75
N PHE A 113 9.12 2.10 -15.71
CA PHE A 113 9.84 2.43 -14.49
C PHE A 113 10.41 1.14 -13.88
N PRO A 114 11.69 1.13 -13.45
CA PRO A 114 12.32 -0.09 -12.94
C PRO A 114 11.58 -0.67 -11.75
N VAL A 115 11.40 -1.99 -11.75
CA VAL A 115 10.70 -2.73 -10.69
C VAL A 115 11.59 -3.88 -10.24
N ALA A 116 11.76 -4.01 -8.92
CA ALA A 116 12.53 -5.10 -8.33
C ALA A 116 11.60 -6.22 -7.88
N PRO A 117 11.77 -7.45 -8.38
CA PRO A 117 11.00 -8.58 -7.87
C PRO A 117 11.44 -8.92 -6.45
N VAL A 118 10.48 -9.21 -5.58
CA VAL A 118 10.74 -9.59 -4.20
C VAL A 118 9.89 -10.80 -3.83
N ASP A 119 10.45 -11.71 -3.04
CA ASP A 119 9.77 -12.92 -2.59
C ASP A 119 10.04 -13.10 -1.11
N TYR A 120 8.98 -13.10 -0.31
CA TYR A 120 9.07 -13.19 1.14
C TYR A 120 8.47 -14.50 1.68
N ASP A 121 8.22 -15.49 0.84
CA ASP A 121 7.53 -16.73 1.22
C ASP A 121 8.27 -17.51 2.31
N ALA A 122 9.59 -17.38 2.38
CA ALA A 122 10.38 -18.10 3.37
C ALA A 122 10.31 -17.49 4.78
N GLU A 123 9.74 -16.30 4.92
CA GLU A 123 9.62 -15.64 6.23
C GLU A 123 8.54 -16.29 7.08
N ASP A 124 8.84 -16.45 8.39
CA ASP A 124 7.79 -16.75 9.36
C ASP A 124 7.04 -15.46 9.75
N ILE A 125 6.01 -15.59 10.61
CA ILE A 125 5.20 -14.44 11.01
C ILE A 125 6.03 -13.36 11.73
N PRO A 126 6.87 -13.67 12.75
CA PRO A 126 7.66 -12.63 13.41
C PRO A 126 8.62 -11.90 12.46
N ALA A 127 9.29 -12.62 11.57
CA ALA A 127 10.21 -12.01 10.62
C ALA A 127 9.49 -11.08 9.65
N ARG A 128 8.31 -11.49 9.19
CA ARG A 128 7.50 -10.70 8.28
C ARG A 128 7.01 -9.41 8.92
N ILE A 129 6.50 -9.50 10.15
CA ILE A 129 6.06 -8.31 10.89
C ILE A 129 7.22 -7.35 11.10
N ALA A 130 8.39 -7.86 11.51
CA ALA A 130 9.56 -7.04 11.74
C ALA A 130 10.01 -6.32 10.46
N ARG A 131 10.03 -7.03 9.33
CA ARG A 131 10.40 -6.43 8.03
C ARG A 131 9.43 -5.32 7.65
N ARG A 132 8.13 -5.54 7.82
CA ARG A 132 7.10 -4.55 7.47
C ARG A 132 7.22 -3.29 8.32
N LYS A 133 7.49 -3.45 9.62
CA LYS A 133 7.70 -2.29 10.50
C LYS A 133 8.92 -1.47 10.10
N ARG A 134 9.94 -2.11 9.52
CA ARG A 134 11.14 -1.40 9.05
C ARG A 134 10.92 -0.73 7.70
N ASN A 135 10.08 -1.29 6.85
CA ASN A 135 10.01 -0.91 5.43
C ASN A 135 8.69 -0.26 5.01
N TRP A 136 7.59 -0.59 5.70
CA TRP A 136 6.28 -0.05 5.31
C TRP A 136 6.07 1.34 5.90
N THR A 137 5.14 2.08 5.30
CA THR A 137 4.85 3.46 5.68
C THR A 137 3.91 3.49 6.89
N PRO A 138 4.26 4.25 7.94
CA PRO A 138 3.33 4.44 9.06
C PRO A 138 2.04 5.12 8.59
N VAL A 139 0.90 4.65 9.08
CA VAL A 139 -0.40 5.23 8.78
C VAL A 139 -0.73 6.26 9.84
N ALA A 140 -0.84 7.52 9.44
CA ALA A 140 -1.22 8.60 10.35
C ALA A 140 -2.73 8.72 10.51
N GLU A 141 -3.48 8.31 9.49
CA GLU A 141 -4.93 8.41 9.51
C GLU A 141 -5.56 7.33 8.62
N PHE A 142 -6.55 6.64 9.14
CA PHE A 142 -7.37 5.70 8.38
C PHE A 142 -8.82 6.04 8.71
N LYS A 143 -9.44 6.83 7.83
CA LYS A 143 -10.74 7.42 8.12
C LYS A 143 -11.84 6.73 7.33
N LEU A 144 -12.80 6.14 8.05
CA LEU A 144 -13.95 5.48 7.46
C LEU A 144 -15.15 6.41 7.51
N GLY A 145 -15.84 6.55 6.39
CA GLY A 145 -17.02 7.41 6.30
C GLY A 145 -16.66 8.86 6.03
N ALA A 146 -15.58 9.10 5.28
CA ALA A 146 -15.14 10.47 5.03
C ALA A 146 -15.47 10.96 3.63
#